data_7d4fe50c57ba6f2ec3ed6f7515c661c2
#
_entry.id   7d4fe50c57ba6f2ec3ed6f7515c661c2
#
_cell.length_a   1.000
_cell.length_b   1.000
_cell.length_c   1.000
_cell.angle_alpha   90.00
_cell.angle_beta   90.00
_cell.angle_gamma   90.00
#
_symmetry.space_group_name_H-M   'P 1'
#
loop_
_entity.id
_entity.type
_entity.pdbx_description
1 polymer ?
#
loop_
_entity_poly.entity_id
_entity_poly.type
_entity_poly.pdbx_seq_one_letter_code
_entity_poly.pdbx_strand_id
1 'polypeptide(L)'
;MANPVAKRSFRLRLHVLGSKLHKWLAIFVGLQVLLWMGTGALMSFLDLEEVRSEHVISRAAQTLPDDAAIPRWLSDSDDITAITTRVLDGKTVTEVRRADGAVSLHEPLSGRILSPIPAATARSIARRAWVGPQTSIHAARLVDESVGTEFRGPFPAWQITYNDVANTRVYVDASSGAVLSARSDTWRFFDFIWGLHIMDWTQRDRINSWWLLLFGIGGTIIAISGFVLLANRFPRTKRRARHGQVAR
;
A
#
# COMPACT_ATOMS: atom_id res chain seq x y z
N MET A 1 -26.45 4.51 57.47
CA MET A 1 -24.99 4.71 57.49
C MET A 1 -24.33 3.50 56.84
N ALA A 2 -23.63 3.67 55.72
CA ALA A 2 -22.98 2.56 55.00
C ALA A 2 -21.69 2.14 55.75
N ASN A 3 -21.55 0.85 56.04
CA ASN A 3 -20.44 0.25 56.78
C ASN A 3 -19.08 0.54 56.10
N PRO A 4 -18.14 1.25 56.75
CA PRO A 4 -16.86 1.63 56.15
C PRO A 4 -15.98 0.41 55.79
N VAL A 5 -16.13 -0.71 56.48
CA VAL A 5 -15.39 -1.97 56.24
C VAL A 5 -15.83 -2.58 54.89
N ALA A 6 -17.12 -2.56 54.55
CA ALA A 6 -17.63 -3.04 53.29
C ALA A 6 -17.14 -2.22 52.09
N LYS A 7 -17.04 -0.90 52.22
CA LYS A 7 -16.46 -0.01 51.19
C LYS A 7 -14.97 -0.28 50.95
N ARG A 8 -14.22 -0.60 52.00
CA ARG A 8 -12.79 -0.93 51.88
C ARG A 8 -12.55 -2.27 51.19
N SER A 9 -13.38 -3.27 51.48
CA SER A 9 -13.30 -4.60 50.86
C SER A 9 -13.68 -4.53 49.36
N PHE A 10 -14.72 -3.76 49.03
CA PHE A 10 -15.13 -3.54 47.60
C PHE A 10 -14.04 -2.83 46.80
N ARG A 11 -13.45 -1.74 47.32
CA ARG A 11 -12.34 -1.04 46.65
C ARG A 11 -11.12 -1.96 46.43
N LEU A 12 -10.79 -2.81 47.38
CA LEU A 12 -9.69 -3.74 47.25
C LEU A 12 -9.97 -4.80 46.17
N ARG A 13 -11.18 -5.37 46.14
CA ARG A 13 -11.60 -6.32 45.10
C ARG A 13 -11.56 -5.67 43.70
N LEU A 14 -12.06 -4.45 43.57
CA LEU A 14 -12.04 -3.68 42.33
C LEU A 14 -10.60 -3.42 41.85
N HIS A 15 -9.70 -3.07 42.79
CA HIS A 15 -8.29 -2.86 42.49
C HIS A 15 -7.61 -4.14 42.01
N VAL A 16 -7.84 -5.28 42.70
CA VAL A 16 -7.28 -6.58 42.31
C VAL A 16 -7.80 -7.04 40.95
N LEU A 17 -9.11 -6.89 40.71
CA LEU A 17 -9.73 -7.24 39.43
C LEU A 17 -9.19 -6.33 38.31
N GLY A 18 -9.12 -5.04 38.52
CA GLY A 18 -8.57 -4.05 37.59
C GLY A 18 -7.10 -4.34 37.24
N SER A 19 -6.30 -4.68 38.25
CA SER A 19 -4.90 -5.04 38.07
C SER A 19 -4.71 -6.33 37.25
N LYS A 20 -5.54 -7.35 37.51
CA LYS A 20 -5.52 -8.59 36.71
C LYS A 20 -5.95 -8.34 35.27
N LEU A 21 -7.05 -7.62 35.07
CA LEU A 21 -7.55 -7.27 33.75
C LEU A 21 -6.52 -6.44 32.96
N HIS A 22 -5.95 -5.43 33.60
CA HIS A 22 -4.90 -4.60 32.99
C HIS A 22 -3.68 -5.45 32.59
N LYS A 23 -3.24 -6.37 33.44
CA LYS A 23 -2.11 -7.25 33.14
C LYS A 23 -2.35 -8.12 31.89
N TRP A 24 -3.51 -8.77 31.78
CA TRP A 24 -3.84 -9.61 30.65
C TRP A 24 -4.06 -8.79 29.37
N LEU A 25 -4.76 -7.66 29.50
CA LEU A 25 -4.96 -6.75 28.39
C LEU A 25 -3.63 -6.18 27.90
N ALA A 26 -2.73 -5.80 28.81
CA ALA A 26 -1.40 -5.30 28.45
C ALA A 26 -0.53 -6.36 27.74
N ILE A 27 -0.62 -7.64 28.14
CA ILE A 27 0.09 -8.72 27.45
C ILE A 27 -0.45 -8.87 26.02
N PHE A 28 -1.78 -8.94 25.86
CA PHE A 28 -2.41 -9.16 24.55
C PHE A 28 -2.19 -7.98 23.59
N VAL A 29 -2.46 -6.76 24.05
CA VAL A 29 -2.26 -5.55 23.25
C VAL A 29 -0.76 -5.26 23.06
N GLY A 30 0.05 -5.53 24.10
CA GLY A 30 1.50 -5.33 24.03
C GLY A 30 2.17 -6.24 22.99
N LEU A 31 1.72 -7.47 22.85
CA LEU A 31 2.20 -8.36 21.79
C LEU A 31 1.88 -7.79 20.40
N GLN A 32 0.67 -7.26 20.22
CA GLN A 32 0.29 -6.64 18.95
C GLN A 32 1.10 -5.35 18.67
N VAL A 33 1.32 -4.51 19.69
CA VAL A 33 2.17 -3.32 19.56
C VAL A 33 3.60 -3.71 19.19
N LEU A 34 4.14 -4.78 19.78
CA LEU A 34 5.46 -5.30 19.42
C LEU A 34 5.50 -5.76 17.95
N LEU A 35 4.47 -6.46 17.49
CA LEU A 35 4.34 -6.86 16.09
C LEU A 35 4.29 -5.64 15.17
N TRP A 36 3.52 -4.60 15.50
CA TRP A 36 3.46 -3.36 14.73
C TRP A 36 4.80 -2.63 14.66
N MET A 37 5.49 -2.51 15.79
CA MET A 37 6.81 -1.89 15.80
C MET A 37 7.83 -2.70 14.99
N GLY A 38 7.82 -4.02 15.13
CA GLY A 38 8.71 -4.91 14.38
C GLY A 38 8.47 -4.87 12.88
N THR A 39 7.21 -4.99 12.46
CA THR A 39 6.85 -4.92 11.02
C THR A 39 7.07 -3.53 10.44
N GLY A 40 6.75 -2.46 11.18
CA GLY A 40 7.04 -1.08 10.77
C GLY A 40 8.53 -0.83 10.61
N ALA A 41 9.36 -1.30 11.54
CA ALA A 41 10.81 -1.21 11.44
C ALA A 41 11.33 -1.99 10.21
N LEU A 42 10.87 -3.22 9.99
CA LEU A 42 11.24 -4.00 8.81
C LEU A 42 10.91 -3.27 7.50
N MET A 43 9.70 -2.70 7.39
CA MET A 43 9.31 -1.92 6.21
C MET A 43 10.17 -0.67 6.01
N SER A 44 10.64 -0.05 7.10
CA SER A 44 11.52 1.13 7.03
C SER A 44 12.94 0.83 6.52
N PHE A 45 13.37 -0.43 6.60
CA PHE A 45 14.66 -0.86 6.03
C PHE A 45 14.56 -1.22 4.55
N LEU A 46 13.36 -1.44 4.02
CA LEU A 46 13.16 -1.77 2.62
C LEU A 46 13.11 -0.49 1.78
N ASP A 47 13.95 -0.41 0.76
CA ASP A 47 13.91 0.70 -0.19
C ASP A 47 12.62 0.63 -1.01
N LEU A 48 11.86 1.70 -0.99
CA LEU A 48 10.58 1.78 -1.69
C LEU A 48 10.74 1.69 -3.22
N GLU A 49 11.87 2.16 -3.75
CA GLU A 49 12.21 2.04 -5.16
C GLU A 49 12.42 0.57 -5.55
N GLU A 50 13.11 -0.20 -4.71
CA GLU A 50 13.25 -1.66 -4.91
C GLU A 50 11.90 -2.38 -4.78
N VAL A 51 11.11 -2.06 -3.75
CA VAL A 51 9.77 -2.64 -3.56
C VAL A 51 8.90 -2.42 -4.79
N ARG A 52 8.94 -1.23 -5.39
CA ARG A 52 8.16 -0.89 -6.60
C ARG A 52 8.81 -1.36 -7.89
N SER A 53 9.99 -1.94 -7.81
CA SER A 53 10.81 -2.36 -8.97
C SER A 53 11.13 -1.19 -9.92
N GLU A 54 11.21 0.04 -9.40
CA GLU A 54 11.47 1.26 -10.20
C GLU A 54 12.93 1.31 -10.67
N HIS A 55 13.84 0.65 -9.94
CA HIS A 55 15.25 0.50 -10.32
C HIS A 55 15.46 -0.39 -11.55
N VAL A 56 14.49 -1.23 -11.93
CA VAL A 56 14.58 -2.13 -13.10
C VAL A 56 13.48 -1.92 -14.14
N ILE A 57 12.40 -1.21 -13.79
CA ILE A 57 11.27 -0.98 -14.70
C ILE A 57 11.03 0.54 -14.84
N SER A 58 11.30 1.06 -16.02
CA SER A 58 10.96 2.45 -16.38
C SER A 58 9.53 2.54 -16.91
N ARG A 59 8.78 3.49 -16.36
CA ARG A 59 7.44 3.89 -16.84
C ARG A 59 7.46 5.27 -17.48
N ALA A 60 8.64 5.77 -17.79
CA ALA A 60 8.79 7.09 -18.42
C ALA A 60 8.07 7.15 -19.76
N ALA A 61 7.35 8.23 -20.01
CA ALA A 61 6.75 8.50 -21.30
C ALA A 61 7.86 8.71 -22.36
N GLN A 62 7.66 8.12 -23.52
CA GLN A 62 8.54 8.35 -24.65
C GLN A 62 8.21 9.72 -25.29
N THR A 63 9.23 10.45 -25.72
CA THR A 63 9.04 11.73 -26.42
C THR A 63 8.29 11.54 -27.73
N LEU A 64 7.27 12.35 -27.95
CA LEU A 64 6.51 12.33 -29.19
C LEU A 64 7.40 12.95 -30.30
N PRO A 65 7.50 12.31 -31.49
CA PRO A 65 8.21 12.91 -32.63
C PRO A 65 7.52 14.21 -33.09
N ASP A 66 8.31 15.14 -33.61
CA ASP A 66 7.79 16.44 -34.08
C ASP A 66 6.79 16.31 -35.24
N ASP A 67 6.90 15.22 -36.01
CA ASP A 67 6.02 14.88 -37.13
C ASP A 67 4.87 13.92 -36.74
N ALA A 68 4.60 13.80 -35.45
CA ALA A 68 3.56 12.89 -34.96
C ALA A 68 2.18 13.20 -35.57
N ALA A 69 1.58 12.21 -36.17
CA ALA A 69 0.27 12.35 -36.80
C ALA A 69 -0.82 12.65 -35.76
N ILE A 70 -1.60 13.69 -36.02
CA ILE A 70 -2.81 14.01 -35.23
C ILE A 70 -4.00 13.31 -35.88
N PRO A 71 -4.83 12.58 -35.08
CA PRO A 71 -5.97 11.85 -35.62
C PRO A 71 -7.02 12.82 -36.22
N ARG A 72 -7.44 12.57 -37.46
CA ARG A 72 -8.49 13.33 -38.14
C ARG A 72 -9.76 12.53 -38.40
N TRP A 73 -9.76 11.25 -38.03
CA TRP A 73 -10.85 10.30 -38.22
C TRP A 73 -11.86 10.29 -37.07
N LEU A 74 -11.55 10.98 -35.96
CA LEU A 74 -12.47 11.12 -34.84
C LEU A 74 -13.62 12.02 -35.27
N SER A 75 -14.79 11.42 -35.46
CA SER A 75 -16.05 12.14 -35.56
C SER A 75 -16.50 12.56 -34.16
N ASP A 76 -17.31 13.63 -34.07
CA ASP A 76 -17.96 14.06 -32.83
C ASP A 76 -18.78 12.89 -32.26
N SER A 77 -18.21 12.19 -31.27
CA SER A 77 -18.89 11.17 -30.50
C SER A 77 -19.04 11.71 -29.08
N ASP A 78 -20.26 11.88 -28.63
CA ASP A 78 -20.59 12.42 -27.29
C ASP A 78 -20.06 11.55 -26.14
N ASP A 79 -19.60 10.34 -26.42
CA ASP A 79 -19.07 9.38 -25.44
C ASP A 79 -17.55 9.46 -25.24
N ILE A 80 -16.80 10.26 -26.02
CA ILE A 80 -15.36 10.40 -25.88
C ILE A 80 -15.02 11.46 -24.81
N THR A 81 -14.31 11.05 -23.79
CA THR A 81 -13.88 11.91 -22.68
C THR A 81 -12.43 12.39 -22.80
N ALA A 82 -11.57 11.61 -23.49
CA ALA A 82 -10.18 11.99 -23.70
C ALA A 82 -9.59 11.32 -24.94
N ILE A 83 -8.72 12.07 -25.62
CA ILE A 83 -7.92 11.59 -26.73
C ILE A 83 -6.47 11.94 -26.43
N THR A 84 -5.58 10.95 -26.46
CA THR A 84 -4.17 11.15 -26.16
C THR A 84 -3.32 10.50 -27.24
N THR A 85 -2.50 11.30 -27.92
CA THR A 85 -1.48 10.76 -28.84
C THR A 85 -0.19 10.55 -28.07
N ARG A 86 0.38 9.36 -28.13
CA ARG A 86 1.62 9.00 -27.46
C ARG A 86 2.43 7.96 -28.22
N VAL A 87 3.68 7.78 -27.82
CA VAL A 87 4.50 6.69 -28.36
C VAL A 87 4.29 5.43 -27.49
N LEU A 88 4.01 4.32 -28.14
CA LEU A 88 3.92 3.01 -27.54
C LEU A 88 4.75 2.02 -28.37
N ASP A 89 5.69 1.36 -27.72
CA ASP A 89 6.61 0.42 -28.39
C ASP A 89 7.32 1.00 -29.62
N GLY A 90 7.71 2.28 -29.53
CA GLY A 90 8.39 3.02 -30.61
C GLY A 90 7.48 3.44 -31.76
N LYS A 91 6.17 3.29 -31.65
CA LYS A 91 5.18 3.71 -32.64
C LYS A 91 4.22 4.73 -32.06
N THR A 92 3.87 5.75 -32.85
CA THR A 92 2.81 6.68 -32.47
C THR A 92 1.47 5.96 -32.48
N VAL A 93 0.70 6.11 -31.41
CA VAL A 93 -0.66 5.58 -31.26
C VAL A 93 -1.59 6.65 -30.70
N THR A 94 -2.86 6.53 -30.97
CA THR A 94 -3.91 7.37 -30.37
C THR A 94 -4.71 6.54 -29.39
N GLU A 95 -4.67 6.94 -28.12
CA GLU A 95 -5.51 6.36 -27.07
C GLU A 95 -6.82 7.16 -26.99
N VAL A 96 -7.93 6.46 -27.08
CA VAL A 96 -9.28 7.02 -26.94
C VAL A 96 -9.89 6.48 -25.68
N ARG A 97 -10.32 7.38 -24.78
CA ARG A 97 -11.03 7.05 -23.55
C ARG A 97 -12.49 7.49 -23.65
N ARG A 98 -13.40 6.60 -23.30
CA ARG A 98 -14.84 6.83 -23.34
C ARG A 98 -15.42 7.13 -21.95
N ALA A 99 -16.64 7.62 -21.91
CA ALA A 99 -17.35 7.98 -20.70
C ALA A 99 -17.64 6.77 -19.80
N ASP A 100 -17.77 5.58 -20.34
CA ASP A 100 -17.90 4.32 -19.61
C ASP A 100 -16.59 3.81 -19.00
N GLY A 101 -15.48 4.53 -19.25
CA GLY A 101 -14.14 4.18 -18.80
C GLY A 101 -13.40 3.24 -19.75
N ALA A 102 -14.02 2.79 -20.85
CA ALA A 102 -13.34 1.98 -21.85
C ALA A 102 -12.19 2.73 -22.49
N VAL A 103 -11.07 2.03 -22.70
CA VAL A 103 -9.88 2.55 -23.35
C VAL A 103 -9.58 1.72 -24.59
N SER A 104 -9.28 2.37 -25.69
CA SER A 104 -8.87 1.71 -26.94
C SER A 104 -7.70 2.44 -27.59
N LEU A 105 -6.80 1.67 -28.19
CA LEU A 105 -5.69 2.18 -29.00
C LEU A 105 -6.05 2.14 -30.48
N HIS A 106 -5.65 3.18 -31.17
CA HIS A 106 -5.87 3.34 -32.59
C HIS A 106 -4.60 3.75 -33.33
N GLU A 107 -4.49 3.35 -34.56
CA GLU A 107 -3.49 3.90 -35.48
C GLU A 107 -3.85 5.36 -35.79
N PRO A 108 -2.90 6.32 -35.67
CA PRO A 108 -3.22 7.76 -35.73
C PRO A 108 -3.83 8.21 -37.07
N LEU A 109 -3.38 7.64 -38.19
CA LEU A 109 -3.82 8.07 -39.53
C LEU A 109 -5.10 7.38 -39.97
N SER A 110 -5.18 6.06 -39.79
CA SER A 110 -6.30 5.24 -40.31
C SER A 110 -7.45 5.08 -39.35
N GLY A 111 -7.24 5.32 -38.06
CA GLY A 111 -8.21 5.00 -37.00
C GLY A 111 -8.37 3.49 -36.72
N ARG A 112 -7.58 2.65 -37.34
CA ARG A 112 -7.65 1.22 -37.12
C ARG A 112 -7.42 0.86 -35.64
N ILE A 113 -8.32 0.08 -35.07
CA ILE A 113 -8.22 -0.39 -33.67
C ILE A 113 -7.04 -1.34 -33.53
N LEU A 114 -6.20 -1.06 -32.53
CA LEU A 114 -5.03 -1.86 -32.15
C LEU A 114 -5.25 -2.66 -30.86
N SER A 115 -6.28 -2.31 -30.10
CA SER A 115 -6.66 -3.03 -28.85
C SER A 115 -7.56 -4.24 -29.15
N PRO A 116 -7.46 -5.32 -28.35
CA PRO A 116 -6.42 -5.53 -27.35
C PRO A 116 -5.07 -5.86 -28.01
N ILE A 117 -3.98 -5.38 -27.39
CA ILE A 117 -2.63 -5.64 -27.91
C ILE A 117 -2.29 -7.14 -27.81
N PRO A 118 -1.62 -7.71 -28.82
CA PRO A 118 -1.20 -9.10 -28.77
C PRO A 118 0.00 -9.33 -27.82
N ALA A 119 0.21 -10.59 -27.43
CA ALA A 119 1.32 -10.99 -26.55
C ALA A 119 2.70 -10.53 -27.05
N ALA A 120 2.92 -10.51 -28.35
CA ALA A 120 4.16 -10.04 -28.95
C ALA A 120 4.43 -8.57 -28.64
N THR A 121 3.42 -7.72 -28.78
CA THR A 121 3.48 -6.28 -28.43
C THR A 121 3.69 -6.10 -26.93
N ALA A 122 2.96 -6.83 -26.10
CA ALA A 122 3.13 -6.77 -24.65
C ALA A 122 4.55 -7.17 -24.21
N ARG A 123 5.14 -8.20 -24.81
CA ARG A 123 6.54 -8.59 -24.60
C ARG A 123 7.52 -7.48 -25.04
N SER A 124 7.26 -6.82 -26.17
CA SER A 124 8.10 -5.74 -26.66
C SER A 124 8.04 -4.53 -25.74
N ILE A 125 6.84 -4.14 -25.29
CA ILE A 125 6.65 -3.07 -24.29
C ILE A 125 7.42 -3.39 -23.01
N ALA A 126 7.22 -4.60 -22.46
CA ALA A 126 7.92 -5.02 -21.24
C ALA A 126 9.44 -5.01 -21.42
N ARG A 127 9.94 -5.49 -22.57
CA ARG A 127 11.38 -5.47 -22.86
C ARG A 127 11.95 -4.05 -22.91
N ARG A 128 11.22 -3.10 -23.47
CA ARG A 128 11.62 -1.67 -23.48
C ARG A 128 11.56 -1.01 -22.11
N ALA A 129 10.59 -1.42 -21.29
CA ALA A 129 10.45 -0.93 -19.92
C ALA A 129 11.56 -1.43 -18.99
N TRP A 130 12.22 -2.53 -19.35
CA TRP A 130 13.32 -3.10 -18.57
C TRP A 130 14.60 -2.26 -18.71
N VAL A 131 15.07 -1.70 -17.60
CA VAL A 131 16.31 -0.90 -17.52
C VAL A 131 17.36 -1.55 -16.61
N GLY A 132 17.02 -2.68 -16.00
CA GLY A 132 17.92 -3.45 -15.14
C GLY A 132 18.95 -4.28 -15.90
N PRO A 133 19.69 -5.16 -15.22
CA PRO A 133 20.66 -6.08 -15.83
C PRO A 133 20.03 -6.93 -16.93
N GLN A 134 20.82 -7.36 -17.90
CA GLN A 134 20.34 -8.15 -19.03
C GLN A 134 19.58 -9.39 -18.56
N THR A 135 18.34 -9.53 -19.03
CA THR A 135 17.46 -10.66 -18.73
C THR A 135 16.59 -11.02 -19.93
N SER A 136 15.98 -12.20 -19.88
CA SER A 136 15.03 -12.67 -20.88
C SER A 136 13.61 -12.73 -20.32
N ILE A 137 12.61 -12.68 -21.21
CA ILE A 137 11.22 -12.91 -20.83
C ILE A 137 10.94 -14.42 -20.88
N HIS A 138 10.62 -14.98 -19.72
CA HIS A 138 10.28 -16.39 -19.57
C HIS A 138 8.88 -16.71 -20.11
N ALA A 139 7.87 -15.92 -19.73
CA ALA A 139 6.48 -16.18 -20.11
C ALA A 139 5.68 -14.88 -20.35
N ALA A 140 4.60 -15.00 -21.11
CA ALA A 140 3.55 -13.99 -21.22
C ALA A 140 2.20 -14.70 -21.16
N ARG A 141 1.38 -14.34 -20.18
CA ARG A 141 0.05 -14.89 -19.95
C ARG A 141 -0.98 -13.77 -19.90
N LEU A 142 -2.08 -13.92 -20.62
CA LEU A 142 -3.23 -13.02 -20.46
C LEU A 142 -3.93 -13.36 -19.14
N VAL A 143 -4.24 -12.34 -18.35
CA VAL A 143 -5.01 -12.42 -17.11
C VAL A 143 -6.24 -11.52 -17.22
N ASP A 144 -7.39 -12.08 -16.91
CA ASP A 144 -8.72 -11.46 -16.96
C ASP A 144 -9.37 -11.37 -15.57
N GLU A 145 -8.70 -11.91 -14.57
CA GLU A 145 -9.10 -11.88 -13.16
C GLU A 145 -7.91 -11.58 -12.24
N SER A 146 -8.20 -11.26 -10.99
CA SER A 146 -7.18 -10.93 -10.01
C SER A 146 -6.19 -12.08 -9.76
N VAL A 147 -4.91 -11.74 -9.68
CA VAL A 147 -3.82 -12.64 -9.32
C VAL A 147 -3.45 -12.42 -7.85
N GLY A 148 -4.25 -12.96 -6.96
CA GLY A 148 -4.07 -12.82 -5.51
C GLY A 148 -3.99 -11.35 -5.08
N THR A 149 -2.99 -11.02 -4.26
CA THR A 149 -2.69 -9.64 -3.87
C THR A 149 -1.78 -8.93 -4.88
N GLU A 150 -1.16 -9.69 -5.78
CA GLU A 150 -0.12 -9.21 -6.70
C GLU A 150 -0.68 -8.27 -7.78
N PHE A 151 -1.87 -8.57 -8.31
CA PHE A 151 -2.49 -7.75 -9.33
C PHE A 151 -4.03 -7.84 -9.30
N ARG A 152 -4.71 -6.69 -9.33
CA ARG A 152 -6.17 -6.57 -9.23
C ARG A 152 -6.82 -5.73 -10.33
N GLY A 153 -6.17 -5.68 -11.48
CA GLY A 153 -6.69 -4.97 -12.65
C GLY A 153 -6.09 -3.57 -12.83
N PRO A 154 -6.45 -2.90 -13.89
CA PRO A 154 -7.51 -3.18 -14.86
C PRO A 154 -7.29 -4.48 -15.68
N PHE A 155 -8.37 -5.04 -16.21
CA PHE A 155 -8.38 -6.27 -17.00
C PHE A 155 -8.98 -6.01 -18.39
N PRO A 156 -8.62 -6.80 -19.42
CA PRO A 156 -7.57 -7.83 -19.40
C PRO A 156 -6.16 -7.22 -19.37
N ALA A 157 -5.20 -7.95 -18.79
CA ALA A 157 -3.81 -7.53 -18.74
C ALA A 157 -2.86 -8.67 -19.10
N TRP A 158 -1.70 -8.35 -19.68
CA TRP A 158 -0.63 -9.30 -19.91
C TRP A 158 0.30 -9.37 -18.69
N GLN A 159 0.40 -10.53 -18.04
CA GLN A 159 1.44 -10.84 -17.07
C GLN A 159 2.69 -11.29 -17.81
N ILE A 160 3.74 -10.51 -17.75
CA ILE A 160 5.05 -10.81 -18.36
C ILE A 160 6.02 -11.19 -17.25
N THR A 161 6.53 -12.41 -17.29
CA THR A 161 7.47 -12.94 -16.31
C THR A 161 8.88 -12.89 -16.87
N TYR A 162 9.81 -12.27 -16.13
CA TYR A 162 11.23 -12.25 -16.46
C TYR A 162 11.97 -13.43 -15.84
N ASN A 163 13.13 -13.75 -16.43
CA ASN A 163 14.02 -14.78 -15.92
C ASN A 163 15.17 -14.12 -15.13
N ASP A 164 14.78 -13.30 -14.15
CA ASP A 164 15.70 -12.62 -13.25
C ASP A 164 15.69 -13.26 -11.85
N VAL A 165 16.69 -12.95 -11.04
CA VAL A 165 16.84 -13.51 -9.68
C VAL A 165 15.67 -13.11 -8.76
N ALA A 166 15.06 -11.95 -9.01
CA ALA A 166 13.96 -11.42 -8.20
C ALA A 166 12.58 -11.92 -8.63
N ASN A 167 12.50 -12.84 -9.61
CA ASN A 167 11.23 -13.37 -10.16
C ASN A 167 10.25 -12.25 -10.53
N THR A 168 10.75 -11.24 -11.24
CA THR A 168 9.99 -10.03 -11.58
C THR A 168 8.87 -10.36 -12.56
N ARG A 169 7.67 -9.87 -12.25
CA ARG A 169 6.50 -9.90 -13.12
C ARG A 169 6.03 -8.49 -13.40
N VAL A 170 5.78 -8.20 -14.66
CA VAL A 170 5.23 -6.92 -15.10
C VAL A 170 3.85 -7.14 -15.69
N TYR A 171 2.92 -6.27 -15.31
CA TYR A 171 1.55 -6.29 -15.81
C TYR A 171 1.38 -5.16 -16.81
N VAL A 172 1.00 -5.53 -18.05
CA VAL A 172 0.77 -4.61 -19.16
C VAL A 172 -0.70 -4.66 -19.52
N ASP A 173 -1.38 -3.52 -19.49
CA ASP A 173 -2.79 -3.41 -19.88
C ASP A 173 -2.97 -3.81 -21.35
N ALA A 174 -3.84 -4.75 -21.60
CA ALA A 174 -4.11 -5.22 -22.96
C ALA A 174 -4.86 -4.19 -23.81
N SER A 175 -5.59 -3.26 -23.19
CA SER A 175 -6.38 -2.24 -23.89
C SER A 175 -5.53 -1.02 -24.27
N SER A 176 -4.68 -0.55 -23.35
CA SER A 176 -3.86 0.65 -23.53
C SER A 176 -2.38 0.36 -23.79
N GLY A 177 -1.87 -0.83 -23.44
CA GLY A 177 -0.44 -1.12 -23.48
C GLY A 177 0.36 -0.43 -22.36
N ALA A 178 -0.30 0.15 -21.38
CA ALA A 178 0.38 0.79 -20.25
C ALA A 178 1.02 -0.24 -19.31
N VAL A 179 2.21 0.03 -18.80
CA VAL A 179 2.85 -0.76 -17.74
C VAL A 179 2.20 -0.39 -16.41
N LEU A 180 1.30 -1.24 -15.91
CA LEU A 180 0.48 -0.99 -14.74
C LEU A 180 1.25 -1.19 -13.45
N SER A 181 1.97 -2.30 -13.34
CA SER A 181 2.72 -2.63 -12.13
C SER A 181 3.88 -3.58 -12.41
N ALA A 182 4.86 -3.56 -11.54
CA ALA A 182 5.93 -4.54 -11.47
C ALA A 182 5.99 -5.14 -10.07
N ARG A 183 6.22 -6.44 -9.97
CA ARG A 183 6.19 -7.22 -8.75
C ARG A 183 7.38 -8.17 -8.71
N SER A 184 8.25 -7.98 -7.74
CA SER A 184 9.41 -8.81 -7.45
C SER A 184 9.20 -9.62 -6.17
N ASP A 185 10.16 -10.46 -5.81
CA ASP A 185 10.16 -11.15 -4.50
C ASP A 185 10.29 -10.15 -3.34
N THR A 186 11.02 -9.04 -3.53
CA THR A 186 11.07 -7.94 -2.56
C THR A 186 9.67 -7.34 -2.34
N TRP A 187 8.91 -7.13 -3.43
CA TRP A 187 7.53 -6.66 -3.31
C TRP A 187 6.65 -7.68 -2.58
N ARG A 188 6.77 -8.97 -2.87
CA ARG A 188 5.98 -10.04 -2.21
C ARG A 188 6.26 -10.12 -0.72
N PHE A 189 7.54 -9.97 -0.35
CA PHE A 189 7.96 -9.89 1.04
C PHE A 189 7.37 -8.65 1.72
N PHE A 190 7.49 -7.47 1.11
CA PHE A 190 6.90 -6.25 1.63
C PHE A 190 5.37 -6.39 1.80
N ASP A 191 4.67 -6.91 0.81
CA ASP A 191 3.22 -7.11 0.83
C ASP A 191 2.79 -8.06 1.97
N PHE A 192 3.58 -9.10 2.23
CA PHE A 192 3.36 -9.99 3.37
C PHE A 192 3.51 -9.24 4.72
N ILE A 193 4.59 -8.48 4.90
CA ILE A 193 4.83 -7.68 6.11
C ILE A 193 3.77 -6.60 6.27
N TRP A 194 3.36 -5.97 5.17
CA TRP A 194 2.26 -5.01 5.15
C TRP A 194 0.95 -5.63 5.63
N GLY A 195 0.60 -6.82 5.15
CA GLY A 195 -0.58 -7.55 5.60
C GLY A 195 -0.59 -7.85 7.11
N LEU A 196 0.58 -8.20 7.67
CA LEU A 196 0.77 -8.36 9.11
C LEU A 196 0.57 -7.04 9.86
N HIS A 197 1.12 -5.95 9.32
CA HIS A 197 1.08 -4.63 9.92
C HIS A 197 -0.34 -4.08 10.02
N ILE A 198 -1.12 -4.17 8.93
CA ILE A 198 -2.50 -3.68 8.89
C ILE A 198 -3.54 -4.69 9.40
N MET A 199 -3.09 -5.90 9.80
CA MET A 199 -3.97 -7.00 10.26
C MET A 199 -5.03 -7.40 9.21
N ASP A 200 -4.69 -7.27 7.93
CA ASP A 200 -5.49 -7.80 6.83
C ASP A 200 -4.72 -8.91 6.12
N TRP A 201 -5.04 -10.14 6.48
CA TRP A 201 -4.33 -11.35 6.02
C TRP A 201 -4.73 -11.77 4.60
N THR A 202 -5.88 -11.30 4.12
CA THR A 202 -6.50 -11.78 2.88
C THR A 202 -6.29 -10.84 1.70
N GLN A 203 -6.80 -9.63 1.82
CA GLN A 203 -6.79 -8.67 0.70
C GLN A 203 -5.68 -7.63 0.82
N ARG A 204 -5.23 -7.31 2.04
CA ARG A 204 -4.15 -6.36 2.33
C ARG A 204 -4.41 -4.94 1.82
N ASP A 205 -5.67 -4.57 1.71
CA ASP A 205 -6.14 -3.27 1.23
C ASP A 205 -7.01 -2.51 2.23
N ARG A 206 -7.49 -3.20 3.29
CA ARG A 206 -8.40 -2.65 4.29
C ARG A 206 -7.64 -2.11 5.50
N ILE A 207 -7.32 -0.81 5.45
CA ILE A 207 -6.73 -0.10 6.60
C ILE A 207 -7.75 0.11 7.72
N ASN A 208 -9.06 0.07 7.41
CA ASN A 208 -10.14 0.34 8.38
C ASN A 208 -10.77 -0.96 8.90
N SER A 209 -9.95 -1.91 9.38
CA SER A 209 -10.49 -3.09 10.03
C SER A 209 -10.89 -2.79 11.49
N TRP A 210 -11.98 -3.41 11.96
CA TRP A 210 -12.41 -3.25 13.35
C TRP A 210 -11.35 -3.78 14.35
N TRP A 211 -10.54 -4.76 13.94
CA TRP A 211 -9.40 -5.24 14.70
C TRP A 211 -8.34 -4.16 14.91
N LEU A 212 -7.98 -3.46 13.85
CA LEU A 212 -7.01 -2.36 13.91
C LEU A 212 -7.49 -1.26 14.85
N LEU A 213 -8.78 -0.91 14.77
CA LEU A 213 -9.41 0.06 15.67
C LEU A 213 -9.37 -0.41 17.13
N LEU A 214 -9.75 -1.68 17.38
CA LEU A 214 -9.75 -2.28 18.71
C LEU A 214 -8.35 -2.23 19.36
N PHE A 215 -7.33 -2.69 18.65
CA PHE A 215 -5.95 -2.67 19.15
C PHE A 215 -5.38 -1.27 19.27
N GLY A 216 -5.72 -0.36 18.35
CA GLY A 216 -5.33 1.06 18.44
C GLY A 216 -5.89 1.76 19.68
N ILE A 217 -7.18 1.59 19.95
CA ILE A 217 -7.83 2.11 21.16
C ILE A 217 -7.23 1.46 22.40
N GLY A 218 -7.08 0.12 22.41
CA GLY A 218 -6.49 -0.62 23.53
C GLY A 218 -5.07 -0.17 23.85
N GLY A 219 -4.23 0.00 22.83
CA GLY A 219 -2.87 0.50 22.98
C GLY A 219 -2.82 1.91 23.54
N THR A 220 -3.70 2.79 23.05
CA THR A 220 -3.82 4.17 23.55
C THR A 220 -4.20 4.20 25.03
N ILE A 221 -5.19 3.40 25.44
CA ILE A 221 -5.62 3.31 26.84
C ILE A 221 -4.46 2.80 27.73
N ILE A 222 -3.72 1.79 27.29
CA ILE A 222 -2.58 1.24 28.02
C ILE A 222 -1.48 2.28 28.15
N ALA A 223 -1.14 2.99 27.06
CA ALA A 223 -0.14 4.05 27.08
C ALA A 223 -0.51 5.17 28.04
N ILE A 224 -1.74 5.69 27.97
CA ILE A 224 -2.23 6.73 28.89
C ILE A 224 -2.17 6.24 30.34
N SER A 225 -2.63 5.02 30.62
CA SER A 225 -2.59 4.46 31.97
C SER A 225 -1.16 4.32 32.49
N GLY A 226 -0.22 3.92 31.62
CA GLY A 226 1.21 3.86 31.95
C GLY A 226 1.79 5.24 32.31
N PHE A 227 1.49 6.28 31.56
CA PHE A 227 1.90 7.65 31.87
C PHE A 227 1.34 8.15 33.20
N VAL A 228 0.06 7.87 33.49
CA VAL A 228 -0.57 8.22 34.78
C VAL A 228 0.13 7.53 35.94
N LEU A 229 0.44 6.24 35.80
CA LEU A 229 1.17 5.50 36.82
C LEU A 229 2.58 6.06 37.03
N LEU A 230 3.29 6.38 35.95
CA LEU A 230 4.62 6.97 36.00
C LEU A 230 4.60 8.34 36.69
N ALA A 231 3.68 9.23 36.32
CA ALA A 231 3.51 10.55 36.93
C ALA A 231 3.22 10.48 38.45
N ASN A 232 2.47 9.44 38.87
CA ASN A 232 2.17 9.23 40.30
C ASN A 232 3.34 8.63 41.06
N ARG A 233 4.33 8.03 40.40
CA ARG A 233 5.53 7.48 41.04
C ARG A 233 6.60 8.54 41.35
N PHE A 234 6.61 9.67 40.68
CA PHE A 234 7.52 10.76 40.98
C PHE A 234 7.04 11.47 42.24
N PRO A 235 7.87 11.58 43.29
CA PRO A 235 7.50 12.28 44.54
C PRO A 235 7.27 13.75 44.21
N ARG A 236 6.06 14.24 44.47
CA ARG A 236 5.79 15.68 44.47
C ARG A 236 6.63 16.28 45.58
N THR A 237 7.70 17.01 45.26
CA THR A 237 8.44 17.80 46.19
C THR A 237 7.47 18.82 46.81
N LYS A 238 7.02 18.51 48.04
CA LYS A 238 6.27 19.51 48.85
C LYS A 238 7.20 20.69 49.04
N ARG A 239 6.92 21.78 48.37
CA ARG A 239 7.54 23.09 48.64
C ARG A 239 7.20 23.42 50.09
N ARG A 240 8.13 23.16 51.01
CA ARG A 240 8.04 23.63 52.40
C ARG A 240 8.01 25.13 52.35
N ALA A 241 6.82 25.71 52.60
CA ALA A 241 6.69 27.12 52.87
C ALA A 241 7.54 27.39 54.12
N ARG A 242 8.67 28.07 53.94
CA ARG A 242 9.42 28.66 55.04
C ARG A 242 8.52 29.76 55.62
N HIS A 243 7.78 29.45 56.70
CA HIS A 243 7.25 30.47 57.57
C HIS A 243 8.45 31.07 58.27
N GLY A 244 8.74 32.32 57.90
CA GLY A 244 9.70 33.12 58.60
C GLY A 244 9.22 33.37 60.06
N GLN A 245 9.92 32.83 61.01
CA GLN A 245 9.86 33.36 62.34
C GLN A 245 10.70 34.63 62.36
N VAL A 246 10.00 35.74 62.36
CA VAL A 246 10.56 37.02 62.89
C VAL A 246 10.45 36.93 64.41
N ALA A 247 11.56 36.68 65.07
CA ALA A 247 11.68 36.80 66.51
C ALA A 247 12.20 38.23 66.84
N ARG A 248 11.52 38.84 67.74
CA ARG A 248 11.94 40.08 68.42
C ARG A 248 13.18 39.84 69.28
#